data_25b54b477e0db1cec811855f32e47d71
#
_entry.id   25b54b477e0db1cec811855f32e47d71
#
_cell.length_a   1.000
_cell.length_b   1.000
_cell.length_c   1.000
_cell.angle_alpha   90.00
_cell.angle_beta   90.00
_cell.angle_gamma   90.00
#
_symmetry.space_group_name_H-M   'P 1'
#
loop_
_entity.id
_entity.type
_entity.pdbx_description
1 polymer ?
#
loop_
_entity_poly.entity_id
_entity_poly.type
_entity_poly.pdbx_seq_one_letter_code
_entity_poly.pdbx_strand_id
1 'polypeptide(L)'
;MFFKNDKFRIFGKFTYKNTLENFYGIGYATNKHYERSDSTSEYRYSGFQINPWFLFRLGKSNFFAGPQIDLSYDKISEPAKYLVDQPDYKRLGGTAHGYSNFSSGVGFLLTYDSRDIPANAYKGIYLDFRGLMYQKFLGGDNNFLPLGNGLPPIQKGRK
;
A
#
# COMPACT_ATOMS: atom_id res chain seq x y z
N MET A 1 -5.58 0.36 -20.08
CA MET A 1 -5.30 -0.01 -21.48
C MET A 1 -6.17 -1.19 -21.86
N PHE A 2 -6.85 -1.13 -23.00
CA PHE A 2 -7.85 -2.11 -23.46
C PHE A 2 -7.32 -2.83 -24.71
N PHE A 3 -7.46 -4.16 -24.76
CA PHE A 3 -6.91 -4.96 -25.85
C PHE A 3 -7.98 -5.93 -26.43
N LYS A 4 -7.81 -6.30 -27.70
CA LYS A 4 -8.63 -7.32 -28.39
C LYS A 4 -10.15 -7.11 -28.23
N ASN A 5 -10.66 -5.95 -28.62
CA ASN A 5 -12.08 -5.61 -28.47
C ASN A 5 -12.57 -5.75 -27.03
N ASP A 6 -11.79 -5.22 -26.09
CA ASP A 6 -12.08 -5.20 -24.66
C ASP A 6 -12.16 -6.59 -23.99
N LYS A 7 -11.48 -7.59 -24.54
CA LYS A 7 -11.37 -8.91 -23.92
C LYS A 7 -10.33 -8.95 -22.80
N PHE A 8 -9.36 -8.04 -22.85
CA PHE A 8 -8.28 -7.94 -21.87
C PHE A 8 -8.00 -6.50 -21.53
N ARG A 9 -7.90 -6.23 -20.23
CA ARG A 9 -7.60 -4.91 -19.67
C ARG A 9 -6.38 -4.99 -18.76
N ILE A 10 -5.44 -4.07 -18.91
CA ILE A 10 -4.31 -3.88 -17.99
C ILE A 10 -4.48 -2.53 -17.34
N PHE A 11 -4.41 -2.52 -16.03
CA PHE A 11 -4.34 -1.33 -15.22
C PHE A 11 -3.18 -1.45 -14.25
N GLY A 12 -2.78 -0.34 -13.68
CA GLY A 12 -1.77 -0.34 -12.64
C GLY A 12 -1.62 1.03 -12.02
N LYS A 13 -1.09 1.01 -10.81
CA LYS A 13 -0.68 2.21 -10.09
C LYS A 13 0.80 2.09 -9.81
N PHE A 14 1.55 3.11 -10.17
CA PHE A 14 2.91 3.33 -9.72
C PHE A 14 2.92 4.58 -8.84
N THR A 15 3.50 4.46 -7.67
CA THR A 15 3.68 5.58 -6.76
C THR A 15 5.14 5.60 -6.31
N TYR A 16 5.77 6.74 -6.40
CA TYR A 16 7.07 7.01 -5.81
C TYR A 16 6.95 8.23 -4.91
N LYS A 17 7.52 8.14 -3.72
CA LYS A 17 7.53 9.21 -2.74
C LYS A 17 8.93 9.32 -2.13
N ASN A 18 9.43 10.55 -2.02
CA ASN A 18 10.65 10.86 -1.28
C ASN A 18 10.43 12.24 -0.64
N THR A 19 10.25 12.26 0.68
CA THR A 19 9.83 13.46 1.39
C THR A 19 10.33 13.42 2.83
N LEU A 20 10.48 14.58 3.42
CA LEU A 20 10.66 14.74 4.86
C LEU A 20 9.29 14.68 5.52
N GLU A 21 9.17 13.88 6.54
CA GLU A 21 7.94 13.66 7.31
C GLU A 21 8.25 13.72 8.81
N ASN A 22 7.20 13.90 9.60
CA ASN A 22 7.30 13.91 11.04
C ASN A 22 6.57 12.72 11.65
N PHE A 23 7.22 12.04 12.58
CA PHE A 23 6.64 10.97 13.35
C PHE A 23 5.96 11.53 14.60
N TYR A 24 4.68 11.23 14.76
CA TYR A 24 3.86 11.74 15.86
C TYR A 24 3.50 10.71 16.92
N GLY A 25 4.17 9.54 16.89
CA GLY A 25 3.85 8.42 17.79
C GLY A 25 2.66 7.59 17.33
N ILE A 26 2.33 6.59 18.12
CA ILE A 26 1.21 5.67 17.86
C ILE A 26 0.06 5.99 18.82
N GLY A 27 -0.98 6.67 18.31
CA GLY A 27 -2.17 6.99 19.07
C GLY A 27 -2.19 8.40 19.68
N TYR A 28 -3.35 8.79 20.21
CA TYR A 28 -3.61 10.16 20.68
C TYR A 28 -2.73 10.58 21.87
N ALA A 29 -2.51 9.69 22.81
CA ALA A 29 -1.75 10.00 24.03
C ALA A 29 -0.28 10.34 23.70
N THR A 30 0.35 9.56 22.82
CA THR A 30 1.72 9.79 22.39
C THR A 30 1.88 11.05 21.53
N ASN A 31 0.92 11.29 20.65
CA ASN A 31 0.92 12.49 19.80
C ASN A 31 0.90 13.81 20.62
N LYS A 32 0.28 13.80 21.79
CA LYS A 32 0.17 14.98 22.64
C LYS A 32 1.45 15.29 23.43
N HIS A 33 2.30 14.29 23.67
CA HIS A 33 3.48 14.44 24.54
C HIS A 33 4.77 14.78 23.80
N TYR A 34 4.85 14.57 22.50
CA TYR A 34 6.06 14.83 21.74
C TYR A 34 6.00 16.17 21.01
N GLU A 35 7.00 17.00 21.29
CA GLU A 35 7.20 18.25 20.53
C GLU A 35 7.54 17.94 19.07
N ARG A 36 6.99 18.73 18.18
CA ARG A 36 7.14 18.61 16.74
C ARG A 36 8.22 19.58 16.27
N SER A 37 9.37 19.06 15.92
CA SER A 37 10.43 19.85 15.31
C SER A 37 11.33 18.96 14.46
N ASP A 38 12.12 19.58 13.63
CA ASP A 38 13.11 18.91 12.79
C ASP A 38 14.10 18.04 13.61
N SER A 39 14.37 18.44 14.85
CA SER A 39 15.27 17.71 15.75
C SER A 39 14.61 16.60 16.56
N THR A 40 13.28 16.60 16.70
CA THR A 40 12.56 15.67 17.58
C THR A 40 11.76 14.61 16.86
N SER A 41 11.24 14.90 15.68
CA SER A 41 10.26 14.04 15.01
C SER A 41 10.52 13.81 13.52
N GLU A 42 11.39 14.57 12.89
CA GLU A 42 11.64 14.49 11.46
C GLU A 42 12.38 13.21 11.06
N TYR A 43 12.02 12.69 9.91
CA TYR A 43 12.72 11.62 9.21
C TYR A 43 12.52 11.74 7.70
N ARG A 44 13.43 11.16 6.93
CA ARG A 44 13.25 11.04 5.47
C ARG A 44 12.53 9.74 5.14
N TYR A 45 11.39 9.86 4.53
CA TYR A 45 10.65 8.75 3.94
C TYR A 45 10.98 8.63 2.45
N SER A 46 11.35 7.44 2.00
CA SER A 46 11.50 7.07 0.60
C SER A 46 10.77 5.78 0.35
N GLY A 47 9.92 5.74 -0.66
CA GLY A 47 9.20 4.52 -0.97
C GLY A 47 8.70 4.48 -2.40
N PHE A 48 8.43 3.27 -2.87
CA PHE A 48 7.73 3.03 -4.11
C PHE A 48 6.68 1.94 -3.95
N GLN A 49 5.63 2.04 -4.72
CA GLN A 49 4.59 1.01 -4.85
C GLN A 49 4.29 0.77 -6.31
N ILE A 50 4.21 -0.50 -6.68
CA ILE A 50 3.82 -0.96 -8.01
C ILE A 50 2.66 -1.93 -7.82
N ASN A 51 1.51 -1.59 -8.38
CA ASN A 51 0.29 -2.39 -8.22
C ASN A 51 -0.38 -2.59 -9.58
N PRO A 52 0.10 -3.54 -10.41
CA PRO A 52 -0.56 -3.92 -11.65
C PRO A 52 -1.70 -4.91 -11.40
N TRP A 53 -2.75 -4.81 -12.22
CA TRP A 53 -3.80 -5.82 -12.31
C TRP A 53 -4.19 -6.10 -13.75
N PHE A 54 -4.52 -7.35 -13.99
CA PHE A 54 -4.79 -7.92 -15.28
C PHE A 54 -6.21 -8.50 -15.28
N LEU A 55 -7.07 -7.98 -16.12
CA LEU A 55 -8.48 -8.36 -16.15
C LEU A 55 -8.83 -9.01 -17.48
N PHE A 56 -9.41 -10.17 -17.42
CA PHE A 56 -9.89 -10.93 -18.57
C PHE A 56 -11.42 -10.95 -18.55
N ARG A 57 -12.03 -10.65 -19.68
CA ARG A 57 -13.48 -10.68 -19.83
C ARG A 57 -13.98 -12.13 -19.73
N LEU A 58 -15.00 -12.37 -18.93
CA LEU A 58 -15.63 -13.66 -18.78
C LEU A 58 -16.68 -13.85 -19.90
N GLY A 59 -16.29 -14.52 -20.98
CA GLY A 59 -17.13 -14.76 -22.13
C GLY A 59 -17.58 -13.49 -22.85
N LYS A 60 -18.88 -13.34 -23.08
CA LYS A 60 -19.51 -12.15 -23.68
C LYS A 60 -20.18 -11.24 -22.63
N SER A 61 -19.94 -11.50 -21.37
CA SER A 61 -20.55 -10.77 -20.25
C SER A 61 -19.84 -9.44 -19.96
N ASN A 62 -20.38 -8.66 -19.05
CA ASN A 62 -19.76 -7.45 -18.50
C ASN A 62 -18.88 -7.75 -17.27
N PHE A 63 -18.63 -9.02 -16.97
CA PHE A 63 -17.74 -9.42 -15.91
C PHE A 63 -16.31 -9.57 -16.41
N PHE A 64 -15.39 -9.10 -15.59
CA PHE A 64 -13.94 -9.24 -15.77
C PHE A 64 -13.35 -9.82 -14.50
N ALA A 65 -12.39 -10.71 -14.65
CA ALA A 65 -11.70 -11.29 -13.52
C ALA A 65 -10.21 -11.47 -13.82
N GLY A 66 -9.39 -11.44 -12.78
CA GLY A 66 -7.98 -11.71 -12.98
C GLY A 66 -7.07 -11.41 -11.79
N PRO A 67 -5.77 -11.69 -11.92
CA PRO A 67 -4.81 -11.49 -10.86
C PRO A 67 -4.44 -10.02 -10.66
N GLN A 68 -4.03 -9.72 -9.43
CA GLN A 68 -3.43 -8.47 -9.01
C GLN A 68 -2.14 -8.77 -8.26
N ILE A 69 -1.12 -7.93 -8.47
CA ILE A 69 0.14 -7.97 -7.74
C ILE A 69 0.28 -6.62 -7.03
N ASP A 70 0.80 -6.63 -5.82
CA ASP A 70 1.15 -5.41 -5.09
C ASP A 70 2.57 -5.57 -4.52
N LEU A 71 3.45 -4.70 -4.93
CA LEU A 71 4.83 -4.62 -4.43
C LEU A 71 5.05 -3.24 -3.87
N SER A 72 5.43 -3.15 -2.60
CA SER A 72 5.81 -1.88 -1.99
C SER A 72 7.13 -2.00 -1.22
N TYR A 73 7.93 -0.98 -1.32
CA TYR A 73 9.15 -0.81 -0.56
C TYR A 73 9.12 0.54 0.12
N ASP A 74 9.26 0.53 1.42
CA ASP A 74 9.26 1.71 2.27
C ASP A 74 10.58 1.77 3.03
N LYS A 75 11.25 2.91 3.00
CA LYS A 75 12.49 3.16 3.71
C LYS A 75 12.37 4.44 4.51
N ILE A 76 12.65 4.34 5.79
CA ILE A 76 12.87 5.48 6.68
C ILE A 76 14.37 5.63 6.87
N SER A 77 14.89 6.83 6.69
CA SER A 77 16.28 7.19 6.85
C SER A 77 16.42 8.55 7.53
N GLU A 78 17.62 8.88 7.98
CA GLU A 78 17.93 10.17 8.61
C GLU A 78 16.96 10.54 9.75
N PRO A 79 16.65 9.61 10.69
CA PRO A 79 15.76 9.95 11.79
C PRO A 79 16.39 11.00 12.69
N ALA A 80 15.59 11.96 13.13
CA ALA A 80 16.01 12.97 14.09
C ALA A 80 16.56 12.32 15.37
N LYS A 81 17.56 12.94 16.00
CA LYS A 81 18.28 12.38 17.15
C LYS A 81 17.35 11.92 18.27
N TYR A 82 16.35 12.71 18.61
CA TYR A 82 15.40 12.38 19.67
C TYR A 82 14.33 11.38 19.23
N LEU A 83 14.07 11.25 17.92
CA LEU A 83 13.15 10.24 17.37
C LEU A 83 13.67 8.83 17.66
N VAL A 84 14.98 8.61 17.56
CA VAL A 84 15.62 7.29 17.78
C VAL A 84 15.34 6.75 19.18
N ASP A 85 15.19 7.62 20.17
CA ASP A 85 14.93 7.23 21.54
C ASP A 85 13.47 7.03 21.89
N GLN A 86 12.56 7.41 21.00
CA GLN A 86 11.12 7.25 21.23
C GLN A 86 10.70 5.77 21.28
N PRO A 87 9.96 5.33 22.31
CA PRO A 87 9.54 3.93 22.46
C PRO A 87 8.71 3.42 21.27
N ASP A 88 7.84 4.26 20.74
CA ASP A 88 6.99 3.89 19.59
C ASP A 88 7.78 3.69 18.32
N TYR A 89 8.80 4.53 18.07
CA TYR A 89 9.69 4.38 16.94
C TYR A 89 10.51 3.06 17.01
N LYS A 90 11.08 2.77 18.20
CA LYS A 90 11.79 1.50 18.47
C LYS A 90 10.86 0.29 18.30
N ARG A 91 9.61 0.41 18.72
CA ARG A 91 8.61 -0.65 18.61
C ARG A 91 8.26 -0.98 17.15
N LEU A 92 8.40 -0.04 16.24
CA LEU A 92 8.23 -0.22 14.80
C LEU A 92 9.48 -0.82 14.12
N GLY A 93 10.56 -1.05 14.86
CA GLY A 93 11.84 -1.53 14.33
C GLY A 93 12.80 -0.40 13.94
N GLY A 94 12.49 0.83 14.32
CA GLY A 94 13.31 1.99 14.05
C GLY A 94 14.64 1.94 14.77
N THR A 95 15.72 2.26 14.04
CA THR A 95 17.10 2.32 14.53
C THR A 95 17.69 3.70 14.26
N ALA A 96 18.91 3.95 14.75
CA ALA A 96 19.67 5.18 14.46
C ALA A 96 19.93 5.38 12.95
N HIS A 97 19.90 4.31 12.16
CA HIS A 97 20.05 4.35 10.70
C HIS A 97 18.72 4.30 9.94
N GLY A 98 17.60 4.32 10.67
CA GLY A 98 16.27 4.11 10.10
C GLY A 98 15.89 2.63 10.03
N TYR A 99 14.95 2.30 9.17
CA TYR A 99 14.56 0.92 8.83
C TYR A 99 13.94 0.88 7.44
N SER A 100 13.86 -0.31 6.87
CA SER A 100 13.15 -0.54 5.61
C SER A 100 12.19 -1.71 5.75
N ASN A 101 11.15 -1.69 4.91
CA ASN A 101 10.15 -2.74 4.85
C ASN A 101 9.80 -3.02 3.40
N PHE A 102 9.81 -4.27 3.02
CA PHE A 102 9.33 -4.73 1.73
C PHE A 102 8.06 -5.54 1.90
N SER A 103 7.02 -5.19 1.16
CA SER A 103 5.76 -5.92 1.18
C SER A 103 5.45 -6.43 -0.22
N SER A 104 5.15 -7.72 -0.32
CA SER A 104 4.78 -8.40 -1.55
C SER A 104 3.45 -9.10 -1.36
N GLY A 105 2.48 -8.74 -2.19
CA GLY A 105 1.13 -9.26 -2.16
C GLY A 105 0.66 -9.75 -3.52
N VAL A 106 -0.17 -10.78 -3.47
CA VAL A 106 -0.93 -11.25 -4.64
C VAL A 106 -2.40 -11.26 -4.32
N GLY A 107 -3.20 -11.07 -5.33
CA GLY A 107 -4.63 -11.03 -5.16
C GLY A 107 -5.40 -11.37 -6.41
N PHE A 108 -6.70 -11.31 -6.24
CA PHE A 108 -7.67 -11.55 -7.30
C PHE A 108 -8.68 -10.41 -7.34
N LEU A 109 -9.06 -10.03 -8.55
CA LEU A 109 -10.01 -8.98 -8.84
C LEU A 109 -11.17 -9.54 -9.63
N LEU A 110 -12.41 -9.21 -9.22
CA LEU A 110 -13.63 -9.45 -9.95
C LEU A 110 -14.33 -8.12 -10.15
N THR A 111 -14.54 -7.75 -11.40
CA THR A 111 -15.15 -6.46 -11.76
C THR A 111 -16.38 -6.69 -12.65
N TYR A 112 -17.47 -6.01 -12.34
CA TYR A 112 -18.62 -5.85 -13.24
C TYR A 112 -18.64 -4.44 -13.81
N ASP A 113 -18.58 -4.31 -15.13
CA ASP A 113 -18.52 -3.01 -15.80
C ASP A 113 -19.49 -2.98 -16.98
N SER A 114 -20.66 -2.38 -16.77
CA SER A 114 -21.69 -2.17 -17.79
C SER A 114 -21.77 -0.73 -18.28
N ARG A 115 -20.75 0.11 -17.95
CA ARG A 115 -20.73 1.51 -18.35
C ARG A 115 -20.58 1.63 -19.86
N ASP A 116 -21.28 2.61 -20.42
CA ASP A 116 -21.21 2.97 -21.84
C ASP A 116 -19.81 3.51 -22.20
N ILE A 117 -19.26 4.39 -21.35
CA ILE A 117 -17.92 4.97 -21.50
C ILE A 117 -17.18 4.82 -20.15
N PRO A 118 -16.09 4.00 -20.07
CA PRO A 118 -15.38 3.77 -18.82
C PRO A 118 -14.81 5.02 -18.15
N ALA A 119 -14.41 6.02 -18.94
CA ALA A 119 -13.77 7.23 -18.41
C ALA A 119 -14.78 8.29 -17.93
N ASN A 120 -15.95 8.37 -18.56
CA ASN A 120 -17.00 9.35 -18.23
C ASN A 120 -18.37 8.74 -18.53
N ALA A 121 -18.85 7.91 -17.62
CA ALA A 121 -20.07 7.13 -17.81
C ALA A 121 -21.34 8.00 -17.65
N TYR A 122 -22.20 7.97 -18.66
CA TYR A 122 -23.56 8.52 -18.58
C TYR A 122 -24.57 7.48 -18.11
N LYS A 123 -24.31 6.19 -18.39
CA LYS A 123 -25.17 5.07 -18.02
C LYS A 123 -24.32 3.85 -17.65
N GLY A 124 -24.88 2.99 -16.81
CA GLY A 124 -24.29 1.72 -16.42
C GLY A 124 -23.80 1.70 -14.97
N ILE A 125 -23.36 0.53 -14.56
CA ILE A 125 -22.91 0.23 -13.19
C ILE A 125 -21.48 -0.29 -13.24
N TYR A 126 -20.66 0.16 -12.31
CA TYR A 126 -19.33 -0.37 -12.04
C TYR A 126 -19.28 -0.92 -10.62
N LEU A 127 -18.94 -2.19 -10.48
CA LEU A 127 -18.72 -2.86 -9.20
C LEU A 127 -17.35 -3.53 -9.24
N ASP A 128 -16.60 -3.40 -8.16
CA ASP A 128 -15.25 -3.92 -8.01
C ASP A 128 -15.14 -4.68 -6.70
N PHE A 129 -14.76 -5.95 -6.79
CA PHE A 129 -14.50 -6.80 -5.64
C PHE A 129 -13.08 -7.33 -5.73
N ARG A 130 -12.27 -7.05 -4.70
CA ARG A 130 -10.86 -7.44 -4.66
C ARG A 130 -10.48 -8.10 -3.35
N GLY A 131 -9.66 -9.12 -3.45
CA GLY A 131 -8.96 -9.72 -2.33
C GLY A 131 -7.45 -9.69 -2.56
N LEU A 132 -6.71 -9.25 -1.58
CA LEU A 132 -5.24 -9.24 -1.58
C LEU A 132 -4.75 -10.00 -0.35
N MET A 133 -3.66 -10.75 -0.50
CA MET A 133 -2.93 -11.34 0.62
C MET A 133 -1.44 -11.03 0.49
N TYR A 134 -0.83 -10.69 1.60
CA TYR A 134 0.60 -10.44 1.69
C TYR A 134 1.25 -11.58 2.46
N GLN A 135 2.30 -12.16 1.90
CA GLN A 135 2.93 -13.36 2.46
C GLN A 135 4.44 -13.26 2.35
N LYS A 136 5.13 -13.71 3.39
CA LYS A 136 6.60 -13.74 3.43
C LYS A 136 7.19 -14.66 2.35
N PHE A 137 6.52 -15.73 1.96
CA PHE A 137 7.00 -16.61 0.90
C PHE A 137 7.07 -15.93 -0.48
N LEU A 138 6.39 -14.79 -0.65
CA LEU A 138 6.48 -13.94 -1.84
C LEU A 138 7.66 -12.94 -1.77
N GLY A 139 8.53 -13.09 -0.78
CA GLY A 139 9.69 -12.22 -0.56
C GLY A 139 9.43 -10.99 0.30
N GLY A 140 8.22 -10.83 0.84
CA GLY A 140 7.88 -9.72 1.74
C GLY A 140 8.34 -9.96 3.19
N ASP A 141 8.52 -8.89 3.95
CA ASP A 141 8.91 -8.96 5.36
C ASP A 141 7.76 -9.36 6.30
N ASN A 142 6.52 -9.23 5.84
CA ASN A 142 5.33 -9.39 6.68
C ASN A 142 4.26 -10.28 6.06
N ASN A 143 3.45 -10.91 6.95
CA ASN A 143 2.22 -11.63 6.57
C ASN A 143 1.02 -10.84 7.06
N PHE A 144 0.11 -10.44 6.18
CA PHE A 144 -1.16 -9.82 6.55
C PHE A 144 -2.22 -9.95 5.45
N LEU A 145 -3.48 -9.88 5.87
CA LEU A 145 -4.64 -9.75 5.01
C LEU A 145 -5.21 -8.36 5.24
N PRO A 146 -5.18 -7.45 4.27
CA PRO A 146 -5.84 -6.17 4.43
C PRO A 146 -7.36 -6.37 4.43
N LEU A 147 -8.01 -5.99 5.50
CA LEU A 147 -9.46 -5.94 5.61
C LEU A 147 -9.91 -4.52 5.23
N GLY A 148 -10.28 -4.33 3.96
CA GLY A 148 -10.69 -3.03 3.42
C GLY A 148 -9.56 -2.23 2.76
N ASN A 149 -9.86 -1.02 2.31
CA ASN A 149 -8.91 -0.10 1.62
C ASN A 149 -7.93 0.59 2.58
N GLY A 150 -7.52 -0.06 3.66
CA GLY A 150 -6.65 0.49 4.70
C GLY A 150 -5.17 0.18 4.48
N LEU A 151 -4.31 1.01 5.07
CA LEU A 151 -2.89 0.75 5.21
C LEU A 151 -2.65 -0.58 5.92
N PRO A 152 -1.55 -1.30 5.61
CA PRO A 152 -1.22 -2.55 6.29
C PRO A 152 -1.16 -2.35 7.81
N PRO A 153 -1.66 -3.31 8.60
CA PRO A 153 -1.56 -3.24 10.05
C PRO A 153 -0.09 -3.22 10.48
N ILE A 154 0.24 -2.29 11.34
CA ILE A 154 1.56 -2.20 11.97
C ILE A 154 1.78 -3.48 12.76
N GLN A 155 2.69 -4.33 12.31
CA GLN A 155 2.98 -5.59 13.01
C GLN A 155 3.91 -5.35 14.21
N LYS A 156 3.55 -5.99 15.34
CA LYS A 156 4.44 -6.11 16.50
C LYS A 156 5.69 -6.88 16.09
N GLY A 157 6.85 -6.25 16.22
CA GLY A 157 8.13 -6.96 16.16
C GLY A 157 8.11 -8.12 17.15
N ARG A 158 8.23 -9.36 16.68
CA ARG A 158 8.51 -10.50 17.55
C ARG A 158 9.92 -10.35 18.10
N LYS A 159 10.03 -10.53 19.42
CA LYS A 159 11.31 -10.73 20.13
C LYS A 159 11.99 -11.98 19.58
#